data_a5ad428f065f9691b2f6621c592ac8df
#
_entry.id   a5ad428f065f9691b2f6621c592ac8df
#
_cell.length_a   1.000
_cell.length_b   1.000
_cell.length_c   1.000
_cell.angle_alpha   90.00
_cell.angle_beta   90.00
_cell.angle_gamma   90.00
#
_symmetry.space_group_name_H-M   'P 1'
#
loop_
_entity.id
_entity.type
_entity.pdbx_description
1 polymer ?
#
loop_
_entity_poly.entity_id
_entity_poly.type
_entity_poly.pdbx_seq_one_letter_code
_entity_poly.pdbx_strand_id
1 'polypeptide(L)'
;MQKSEVKDLTVGSPMKLILSFAVPMLLGFLFQQFYNMVDTIIVGKCLGVSSLAAVGSTGSINFMIIGFCTGACSGFAIPVAQKFGAGDYAGMRKFVANAGWLSAVFAAVMTTIVGLLCMNILQWMNTPEDIIQGAYDYIFVIFLGIPVTYLYNMLAGIIRSLGDSKTPVYFLLLSSLMNIGLDFFTILVLGMGVGGPALATVISQGISAVLCLIYMIRHYPILHMKNGEWKPDGRMLGTLCSMGIPMGLQYSITAIGSVVLQTAVNSLGSMAVAAVSTGSKVSMFFCCPFDALGGTMATYAGQNVGAKKLDRVKEGLKAASLIGIIYSVIAFVILFFGGKYIALLFMDADQTEIIGRVAMFLIGNSMFYIPLTFVNVVRFTIQGMGFSTFAILAGVCEMAARSLVGFCLVPVFGFLPACFASPLAWIFADAFLIPAFFHCMKKLKVLFGEAA
;
A
#
# COMPACT_ATOMS: atom_id res chain seq x y z
N MET A 1 -8.23 -15.83 -32.44
CA MET A 1 -7.18 -14.98 -31.85
C MET A 1 -7.68 -14.51 -30.49
N GLN A 2 -7.22 -15.13 -29.39
CA GLN A 2 -7.47 -14.60 -28.04
C GLN A 2 -6.80 -13.22 -27.98
N LYS A 3 -7.57 -12.16 -27.70
CA LYS A 3 -7.02 -10.84 -27.37
C LYS A 3 -6.07 -11.05 -26.19
N SER A 4 -4.77 -10.82 -26.37
CA SER A 4 -3.85 -10.81 -25.25
C SER A 4 -4.30 -9.74 -24.26
N GLU A 5 -4.54 -10.11 -23.01
CA GLU A 5 -4.93 -9.16 -21.95
C GLU A 5 -3.78 -8.21 -21.59
N VAL A 6 -2.63 -8.43 -22.22
CA VAL A 6 -1.41 -7.62 -22.08
C VAL A 6 -1.59 -6.26 -22.74
N LYS A 7 -1.35 -5.18 -21.99
CA LYS A 7 -1.50 -3.81 -22.47
C LYS A 7 -0.17 -3.06 -22.45
N ASP A 8 0.27 -2.65 -23.63
CA ASP A 8 1.44 -1.80 -23.79
C ASP A 8 1.11 -0.36 -23.41
N LEU A 9 1.71 0.13 -22.32
CA LEU A 9 1.55 1.50 -21.84
C LEU A 9 2.52 2.49 -22.52
N THR A 10 3.36 2.01 -23.44
CA THR A 10 4.32 2.84 -24.17
C THR A 10 3.75 3.45 -25.44
N VAL A 11 2.50 3.13 -25.80
CA VAL A 11 1.81 3.57 -27.02
C VAL A 11 0.42 4.09 -26.70
N GLY A 12 0.04 5.21 -27.29
CA GLY A 12 -1.29 5.83 -27.10
C GLY A 12 -1.25 7.05 -26.15
N SER A 13 -2.42 7.62 -25.88
CA SER A 13 -2.55 8.82 -25.03
C SER A 13 -2.23 8.48 -23.56
N PRO A 14 -1.26 9.16 -22.91
CA PRO A 14 -0.92 8.92 -21.50
C PRO A 14 -2.12 9.05 -20.57
N MET A 15 -2.95 10.08 -20.76
CA MET A 15 -4.15 10.31 -19.94
C MET A 15 -5.10 9.13 -19.98
N LYS A 16 -5.42 8.62 -21.19
CA LYS A 16 -6.34 7.47 -21.35
C LYS A 16 -5.75 6.18 -20.76
N LEU A 17 -4.44 5.97 -20.94
CA LEU A 17 -3.74 4.81 -20.43
C LEU A 17 -3.74 4.81 -18.90
N ILE A 18 -3.38 5.93 -18.28
CA ILE A 18 -3.33 6.10 -16.82
C ILE A 18 -4.73 5.91 -16.22
N LEU A 19 -5.76 6.57 -16.75
CA LEU A 19 -7.13 6.41 -16.25
C LEU A 19 -7.63 4.96 -16.39
N SER A 20 -7.39 4.32 -17.54
CA SER A 20 -7.84 2.94 -17.76
C SER A 20 -7.15 1.91 -16.88
N PHE A 21 -5.95 2.25 -16.37
CA PHE A 21 -5.20 1.40 -15.45
C PHE A 21 -5.51 1.74 -13.98
N ALA A 22 -5.63 3.03 -13.64
CA ALA A 22 -5.88 3.50 -12.29
C ALA A 22 -7.29 3.17 -11.79
N VAL A 23 -8.32 3.24 -12.65
CA VAL A 23 -9.71 2.99 -12.23
C VAL A 23 -9.92 1.58 -11.68
N PRO A 24 -9.48 0.49 -12.33
CA PRO A 24 -9.57 -0.85 -11.72
C PRO A 24 -8.78 -0.95 -10.41
N MET A 25 -7.58 -0.37 -10.34
CA MET A 25 -6.79 -0.36 -9.10
C MET A 25 -7.52 0.36 -7.97
N LEU A 26 -8.13 1.51 -8.26
CA LEU A 26 -8.94 2.25 -7.30
C LEU A 26 -10.08 1.41 -6.75
N LEU A 27 -10.82 0.73 -7.64
CA LEU A 27 -11.88 -0.18 -7.22
C LEU A 27 -11.36 -1.29 -6.31
N GLY A 28 -10.19 -1.86 -6.62
CA GLY A 28 -9.53 -2.85 -5.78
C GLY A 28 -9.22 -2.31 -4.38
N PHE A 29 -8.62 -1.11 -4.28
CA PHE A 29 -8.32 -0.49 -2.99
C PHE A 29 -9.58 -0.13 -2.19
N LEU A 30 -10.63 0.38 -2.84
CA LEU A 30 -11.90 0.64 -2.19
C LEU A 30 -12.54 -0.64 -1.64
N PHE A 31 -12.57 -1.72 -2.44
CA PHE A 31 -13.06 -3.02 -1.96
C PHE A 31 -12.24 -3.55 -0.79
N GLN A 32 -10.93 -3.36 -0.80
CA GLN A 32 -10.07 -3.74 0.32
C GLN A 32 -10.40 -2.96 1.59
N GLN A 33 -10.68 -1.66 1.50
CA GLN A 33 -11.10 -0.87 2.66
C GLN A 33 -12.48 -1.30 3.18
N PHE A 34 -13.43 -1.56 2.27
CA PHE A 34 -14.74 -2.09 2.67
C PHE A 34 -14.65 -3.43 3.38
N TYR A 35 -13.88 -4.34 2.84
CA TYR A 35 -13.69 -5.66 3.44
C TYR A 35 -13.04 -5.56 4.82
N ASN A 36 -11.99 -4.75 5.00
CA ASN A 36 -11.34 -4.53 6.29
C ASN A 36 -12.34 -3.97 7.34
N MET A 37 -13.25 -3.11 6.90
CA MET A 37 -14.31 -2.58 7.76
C MET A 37 -15.32 -3.66 8.15
N VAL A 38 -15.74 -4.48 7.20
CA VAL A 38 -16.68 -5.61 7.45
C VAL A 38 -16.08 -6.62 8.41
N ASP A 39 -14.81 -7.02 8.22
CA ASP A 39 -14.07 -7.91 9.11
C ASP A 39 -14.04 -7.36 10.55
N THR A 40 -13.71 -6.07 10.70
CA THR A 40 -13.72 -5.40 12.00
C THR A 40 -15.11 -5.43 12.67
N ILE A 41 -16.18 -5.25 11.89
CA ILE A 41 -17.56 -5.31 12.39
C ILE A 41 -17.92 -6.75 12.83
N ILE A 42 -17.54 -7.74 12.05
CA ILE A 42 -17.81 -9.17 12.37
C ILE A 42 -17.11 -9.54 13.67
N VAL A 43 -15.82 -9.21 13.81
CA VAL A 43 -15.07 -9.45 15.05
C VAL A 43 -15.73 -8.76 16.25
N GLY A 44 -16.07 -7.49 16.13
CA GLY A 44 -16.68 -6.73 17.22
C GLY A 44 -18.05 -7.24 17.64
N LYS A 45 -18.90 -7.62 16.68
CA LYS A 45 -20.27 -8.13 16.97
C LYS A 45 -20.30 -9.58 17.41
N CYS A 46 -19.46 -10.43 16.84
CA CYS A 46 -19.50 -11.88 17.11
C CYS A 46 -18.62 -12.30 18.29
N LEU A 47 -17.49 -11.62 18.51
CA LEU A 47 -16.49 -11.97 19.52
C LEU A 47 -16.40 -10.96 20.67
N GLY A 48 -17.05 -9.81 20.54
CA GLY A 48 -17.11 -8.77 21.58
C GLY A 48 -15.98 -7.78 21.60
N VAL A 49 -16.07 -6.83 22.53
CA VAL A 49 -15.19 -5.64 22.61
C VAL A 49 -13.73 -5.99 22.91
N SER A 50 -13.48 -6.98 23.78
CA SER A 50 -12.13 -7.42 24.13
C SER A 50 -11.39 -8.00 22.92
N SER A 51 -12.07 -8.81 22.11
CA SER A 51 -11.53 -9.37 20.87
C SER A 51 -11.25 -8.28 19.82
N LEU A 52 -12.15 -7.30 19.71
CA LEU A 52 -11.95 -6.14 18.85
C LEU A 52 -10.73 -5.30 19.28
N ALA A 53 -10.55 -5.11 20.58
CA ALA A 53 -9.38 -4.41 21.13
C ALA A 53 -8.08 -5.19 20.86
N ALA A 54 -8.11 -6.52 20.99
CA ALA A 54 -6.98 -7.40 20.69
C ALA A 54 -6.55 -7.26 19.22
N VAL A 55 -7.48 -7.38 18.27
CA VAL A 55 -7.20 -7.19 16.84
C VAL A 55 -6.73 -5.78 16.55
N GLY A 56 -7.39 -4.78 17.12
CA GLY A 56 -7.03 -3.37 16.93
C GLY A 56 -5.62 -3.04 17.39
N SER A 57 -5.16 -3.63 18.49
CA SER A 57 -3.81 -3.42 19.03
C SER A 57 -2.70 -3.92 18.08
N THR A 58 -2.99 -4.89 17.21
CA THR A 58 -2.04 -5.44 16.24
C THR A 58 -1.92 -4.62 14.95
N GLY A 59 -2.80 -3.62 14.74
CA GLY A 59 -2.91 -2.90 13.47
C GLY A 59 -1.61 -2.27 12.98
N SER A 60 -0.88 -1.59 13.86
CA SER A 60 0.36 -0.90 13.50
C SER A 60 1.47 -1.88 13.11
N ILE A 61 1.61 -3.00 13.82
CA ILE A 61 2.63 -4.00 13.51
C ILE A 61 2.27 -4.78 12.26
N ASN A 62 0.98 -5.09 12.09
CA ASN A 62 0.48 -5.69 10.86
C ASN A 62 0.82 -4.81 9.65
N PHE A 63 0.51 -3.51 9.71
CA PHE A 63 0.84 -2.56 8.65
C PHE A 63 2.36 -2.46 8.40
N MET A 64 3.18 -2.48 9.46
CA MET A 64 4.63 -2.42 9.34
C MET A 64 5.20 -3.66 8.63
N ILE A 65 4.77 -4.86 9.00
CA ILE A 65 5.32 -6.13 8.51
C ILE A 65 4.69 -6.53 7.17
N ILE A 66 3.38 -6.55 7.07
CA ILE A 66 2.67 -6.89 5.83
C ILE A 66 2.86 -5.80 4.78
N GLY A 67 2.93 -4.53 5.20
CA GLY A 67 3.29 -3.42 4.33
C GLY A 67 4.69 -3.58 3.74
N PHE A 68 5.69 -4.03 4.54
CA PHE A 68 7.01 -4.37 4.02
C PHE A 68 6.93 -5.46 2.94
N CYS A 69 6.19 -6.54 3.18
CA CYS A 69 6.03 -7.63 2.22
C CYS A 69 5.41 -7.13 0.90
N THR A 70 4.34 -6.33 1.00
CA THR A 70 3.64 -5.75 -0.16
C THR A 70 4.53 -4.78 -0.93
N GLY A 71 5.27 -3.92 -0.22
CA GLY A 71 6.21 -2.98 -0.81
C GLY A 71 7.36 -3.69 -1.51
N ALA A 72 7.93 -4.74 -0.90
CA ALA A 72 8.99 -5.54 -1.51
C ALA A 72 8.53 -6.19 -2.81
N CYS A 73 7.35 -6.82 -2.83
CA CYS A 73 6.76 -7.40 -4.05
C CYS A 73 6.51 -6.35 -5.14
N SER A 74 6.05 -5.15 -4.76
CA SER A 74 5.87 -4.02 -5.69
C SER A 74 7.21 -3.60 -6.30
N GLY A 75 8.29 -3.59 -5.52
CA GLY A 75 9.64 -3.32 -6.01
C GLY A 75 10.16 -4.40 -6.96
N PHE A 76 9.86 -5.69 -6.70
CA PHE A 76 10.23 -6.78 -7.60
C PHE A 76 9.52 -6.70 -8.95
N ALA A 77 8.36 -6.07 -9.02
CA ALA A 77 7.60 -5.88 -10.25
C ALA A 77 8.22 -4.82 -11.20
N ILE A 78 9.04 -3.89 -10.68
CA ILE A 78 9.60 -2.79 -11.49
C ILE A 78 10.54 -3.29 -12.59
N PRO A 79 11.57 -4.13 -12.33
CA PRO A 79 12.42 -4.66 -13.39
C PRO A 79 11.64 -5.49 -14.42
N VAL A 80 10.57 -6.17 -13.99
CA VAL A 80 9.66 -6.90 -14.89
C VAL A 80 8.97 -5.94 -15.87
N ALA A 81 8.42 -4.83 -15.35
CA ALA A 81 7.79 -3.80 -16.18
C ALA A 81 8.79 -3.13 -17.15
N GLN A 82 10.01 -2.85 -16.68
CA GLN A 82 11.06 -2.29 -17.53
C GLN A 82 11.45 -3.23 -18.66
N LYS A 83 11.64 -4.53 -18.36
CA LYS A 83 11.97 -5.54 -19.37
C LYS A 83 10.83 -5.77 -20.35
N PHE A 84 9.59 -5.73 -19.87
CA PHE A 84 8.41 -5.80 -20.73
C PHE A 84 8.36 -4.60 -21.69
N GLY A 85 8.53 -3.37 -21.18
CA GLY A 85 8.57 -2.16 -22.00
C GLY A 85 9.72 -2.12 -23.00
N ALA A 86 10.86 -2.75 -22.69
CA ALA A 86 12.00 -2.90 -23.58
C ALA A 86 11.80 -3.97 -24.68
N GLY A 87 10.72 -4.77 -24.62
CA GLY A 87 10.52 -5.91 -25.50
C GLY A 87 11.45 -7.11 -25.21
N ASP A 88 12.21 -7.05 -24.09
CA ASP A 88 13.12 -8.12 -23.67
C ASP A 88 12.36 -9.18 -22.83
N TYR A 89 11.55 -9.97 -23.51
CA TYR A 89 10.71 -10.98 -22.86
C TYR A 89 11.50 -12.10 -22.21
N ALA A 90 12.68 -12.44 -22.71
CA ALA A 90 13.56 -13.43 -22.09
C ALA A 90 14.12 -12.90 -20.77
N GLY A 91 14.63 -11.67 -20.75
CA GLY A 91 15.06 -10.99 -19.53
C GLY A 91 13.90 -10.80 -18.53
N MET A 92 12.72 -10.47 -19.01
CA MET A 92 11.49 -10.35 -18.19
C MET A 92 11.19 -11.68 -17.48
N ARG A 93 11.15 -12.83 -18.19
CA ARG A 93 10.89 -14.13 -17.58
C ARG A 93 11.96 -14.50 -16.54
N LYS A 94 13.24 -14.24 -16.82
CA LYS A 94 14.30 -14.44 -15.83
C LYS A 94 14.10 -13.60 -14.57
N PHE A 95 13.68 -12.33 -14.71
CA PHE A 95 13.33 -11.52 -13.54
C PHE A 95 12.12 -12.06 -12.77
N VAL A 96 11.09 -12.56 -13.46
CA VAL A 96 9.94 -13.23 -12.84
C VAL A 96 10.37 -14.46 -12.05
N ALA A 97 11.24 -15.34 -12.62
CA ALA A 97 11.77 -16.51 -11.93
C ALA A 97 12.58 -16.11 -10.68
N ASN A 98 13.49 -15.13 -10.82
CA ASN A 98 14.31 -14.65 -9.71
C ASN A 98 13.47 -13.94 -8.62
N ALA A 99 12.41 -13.21 -9.01
CA ALA A 99 11.45 -12.65 -8.06
C ALA A 99 10.71 -13.75 -7.29
N GLY A 100 10.36 -14.86 -7.93
CA GLY A 100 9.80 -16.05 -7.27
C GLY A 100 10.73 -16.63 -6.21
N TRP A 101 12.00 -16.88 -6.58
CA TRP A 101 13.01 -17.36 -5.63
C TRP A 101 13.21 -16.40 -4.45
N LEU A 102 13.35 -15.12 -4.75
CA LEU A 102 13.55 -14.10 -3.72
C LEU A 102 12.35 -13.97 -2.80
N SER A 103 11.14 -14.00 -3.35
CA SER A 103 9.90 -13.97 -2.56
C SER A 103 9.79 -15.18 -1.63
N ALA A 104 10.19 -16.38 -2.10
CA ALA A 104 10.20 -17.58 -1.25
C ALA A 104 11.19 -17.45 -0.08
N VAL A 105 12.40 -16.93 -0.35
CA VAL A 105 13.41 -16.68 0.70
C VAL A 105 12.94 -15.62 1.68
N PHE A 106 12.44 -14.48 1.21
CA PHE A 106 11.91 -13.42 2.08
C PHE A 106 10.73 -13.91 2.90
N ALA A 107 9.81 -14.65 2.30
CA ALA A 107 8.67 -15.23 3.00
C ALA A 107 9.13 -16.18 4.13
N ALA A 108 10.06 -17.09 3.85
CA ALA A 108 10.59 -18.02 4.84
C ALA A 108 11.30 -17.28 5.98
N VAL A 109 12.20 -16.34 5.66
CA VAL A 109 12.94 -15.55 6.65
C VAL A 109 12.02 -14.70 7.50
N MET A 110 11.11 -13.94 6.87
CA MET A 110 10.17 -13.07 7.59
C MET A 110 9.23 -13.88 8.46
N THR A 111 8.61 -14.94 7.96
CA THR A 111 7.73 -15.80 8.75
C THR A 111 8.44 -16.37 9.97
N THR A 112 9.68 -16.85 9.79
CA THR A 112 10.47 -17.42 10.89
C THR A 112 10.79 -16.36 11.94
N ILE A 113 11.33 -15.21 11.52
CA ILE A 113 11.73 -14.15 12.46
C ILE A 113 10.53 -13.61 13.22
N VAL A 114 9.48 -13.18 12.51
CA VAL A 114 8.33 -12.56 13.17
C VAL A 114 7.48 -13.58 13.93
N GLY A 115 7.43 -14.84 13.48
CA GLY A 115 6.76 -15.93 14.19
C GLY A 115 7.44 -16.24 15.53
N LEU A 116 8.77 -16.35 15.54
CA LEU A 116 9.54 -16.59 16.77
C LEU A 116 9.50 -15.40 17.74
N LEU A 117 9.48 -14.18 17.22
CA LEU A 117 9.48 -12.95 18.02
C LEU A 117 8.07 -12.40 18.31
N CYS A 118 7.00 -13.08 17.86
CA CYS A 118 5.65 -12.56 17.91
C CYS A 118 5.22 -12.07 19.30
N MET A 119 5.41 -12.89 20.34
CA MET A 119 5.08 -12.52 21.72
C MET A 119 5.98 -11.39 22.22
N ASN A 120 7.28 -11.44 21.93
CA ASN A 120 8.23 -10.39 22.32
C ASN A 120 7.85 -9.03 21.72
N ILE A 121 7.43 -9.03 20.45
CA ILE A 121 7.01 -7.81 19.75
C ILE A 121 5.78 -7.20 20.44
N LEU A 122 4.77 -8.02 20.79
CA LEU A 122 3.59 -7.55 21.52
C LEU A 122 3.93 -6.98 22.89
N GLN A 123 4.88 -7.61 23.62
CA GLN A 123 5.39 -7.11 24.90
C GLN A 123 6.15 -5.78 24.72
N TRP A 124 7.00 -5.65 23.70
CA TRP A 124 7.71 -4.39 23.42
C TRP A 124 6.75 -3.25 23.05
N MET A 125 5.60 -3.58 22.50
CA MET A 125 4.53 -2.60 22.21
C MET A 125 3.70 -2.25 23.45
N ASN A 126 3.99 -2.83 24.62
CA ASN A 126 3.21 -2.66 25.85
C ASN A 126 1.72 -3.01 25.65
N THR A 127 1.44 -4.10 24.91
CA THR A 127 0.07 -4.60 24.76
C THR A 127 -0.47 -5.02 26.13
N PRO A 128 -1.67 -4.56 26.55
CA PRO A 128 -2.25 -4.89 27.84
C PRO A 128 -2.41 -6.40 28.05
N GLU A 129 -2.14 -6.87 29.29
CA GLU A 129 -2.13 -8.30 29.62
C GLU A 129 -3.47 -9.00 29.38
N ASP A 130 -4.58 -8.27 29.55
CA ASP A 130 -5.93 -8.77 29.36
C ASP A 130 -6.29 -9.09 27.89
N ILE A 131 -5.60 -8.49 26.92
CA ILE A 131 -5.83 -8.70 25.49
C ILE A 131 -4.63 -9.30 24.75
N ILE A 132 -3.46 -9.43 25.38
CA ILE A 132 -2.22 -9.86 24.70
C ILE A 132 -2.35 -11.27 24.09
N GLN A 133 -3.06 -12.17 24.76
CA GLN A 133 -3.26 -13.52 24.23
C GLN A 133 -4.12 -13.51 22.98
N GLY A 134 -5.21 -12.75 22.96
CA GLY A 134 -6.04 -12.61 21.75
C GLY A 134 -5.29 -11.89 20.62
N ALA A 135 -4.48 -10.89 20.94
CA ALA A 135 -3.61 -10.23 19.98
C ALA A 135 -2.57 -11.20 19.37
N TYR A 136 -1.99 -12.06 20.23
CA TYR A 136 -1.05 -13.10 19.78
C TYR A 136 -1.76 -14.12 18.86
N ASP A 137 -2.90 -14.66 19.27
CA ASP A 137 -3.64 -15.66 18.51
C ASP A 137 -4.03 -15.13 17.10
N TYR A 138 -4.35 -13.84 17.00
CA TYR A 138 -4.67 -13.20 15.73
C TYR A 138 -3.41 -12.98 14.87
N ILE A 139 -2.45 -12.24 15.40
CA ILE A 139 -1.32 -11.77 14.58
C ILE A 139 -0.35 -12.91 14.21
N PHE A 140 -0.22 -13.93 15.08
CA PHE A 140 0.61 -15.09 14.79
C PHE A 140 0.12 -15.85 13.57
N VAL A 141 -1.21 -16.05 13.44
CA VAL A 141 -1.80 -16.67 12.25
C VAL A 141 -1.55 -15.82 11.00
N ILE A 142 -1.69 -14.49 11.09
CA ILE A 142 -1.37 -13.58 9.99
C ILE A 142 0.11 -13.72 9.59
N PHE A 143 1.03 -13.82 10.55
CA PHE A 143 2.46 -13.99 10.28
C PHE A 143 2.78 -15.33 9.62
N LEU A 144 2.10 -16.40 10.00
CA LEU A 144 2.17 -17.67 9.29
C LEU A 144 1.65 -17.58 7.86
N GLY A 145 0.77 -16.63 7.58
CA GLY A 145 0.25 -16.31 6.25
C GLY A 145 1.18 -15.48 5.35
N ILE A 146 2.34 -15.02 5.83
CA ILE A 146 3.29 -14.21 5.04
C ILE A 146 3.66 -14.87 3.71
N PRO A 147 3.92 -16.19 3.61
CA PRO A 147 4.19 -16.82 2.31
C PRO A 147 3.05 -16.64 1.29
N VAL A 148 1.81 -16.71 1.77
CA VAL A 148 0.63 -16.48 0.94
C VAL A 148 0.54 -15.02 0.50
N THR A 149 0.83 -14.09 1.39
CA THR A 149 0.89 -12.65 1.10
C THR A 149 1.95 -12.36 0.03
N TYR A 150 3.15 -12.93 0.14
CA TYR A 150 4.19 -12.80 -0.89
C TYR A 150 3.72 -13.36 -2.23
N LEU A 151 3.16 -14.57 -2.24
CA LEU A 151 2.69 -15.21 -3.47
C LEU A 151 1.66 -14.35 -4.18
N TYR A 152 0.60 -13.92 -3.47
CA TYR A 152 -0.46 -13.12 -4.07
C TYR A 152 0.07 -11.76 -4.58
N ASN A 153 0.83 -11.02 -3.77
CA ASN A 153 1.32 -9.69 -4.14
C ASN A 153 2.34 -9.74 -5.28
N MET A 154 3.21 -10.77 -5.30
CA MET A 154 4.14 -11.00 -6.39
C MET A 154 3.40 -11.26 -7.71
N LEU A 155 2.43 -12.18 -7.72
CA LEU A 155 1.64 -12.49 -8.91
C LEU A 155 0.87 -11.26 -9.40
N ALA A 156 0.21 -10.55 -8.50
CA ALA A 156 -0.51 -9.32 -8.80
C ALA A 156 0.43 -8.23 -9.37
N GLY A 157 1.64 -8.10 -8.82
CA GLY A 157 2.68 -7.19 -9.31
C GLY A 157 3.15 -7.53 -10.71
N ILE A 158 3.41 -8.81 -11.00
CA ILE A 158 3.82 -9.30 -12.32
C ILE A 158 2.72 -9.02 -13.36
N ILE A 159 1.46 -9.36 -13.06
CA ILE A 159 0.34 -9.12 -13.97
C ILE A 159 0.18 -7.63 -14.25
N ARG A 160 0.25 -6.78 -13.21
CA ARG A 160 0.24 -5.31 -13.38
C ARG A 160 1.40 -4.82 -14.25
N SER A 161 2.59 -5.40 -14.13
CA SER A 161 3.76 -5.05 -14.95
C SER A 161 3.53 -5.27 -16.45
N LEU A 162 2.64 -6.20 -16.82
CA LEU A 162 2.20 -6.45 -18.19
C LEU A 162 1.07 -5.50 -18.66
N GLY A 163 0.72 -4.51 -17.85
CA GLY A 163 -0.32 -3.53 -18.18
C GLY A 163 -1.75 -3.97 -17.84
N ASP A 164 -1.94 -5.10 -17.15
CA ASP A 164 -3.25 -5.54 -16.69
C ASP A 164 -3.44 -5.22 -15.20
N SER A 165 -4.30 -4.24 -14.93
CA SER A 165 -4.71 -3.88 -13.57
C SER A 165 -6.03 -4.51 -13.14
N LYS A 166 -6.80 -5.14 -14.08
CA LYS A 166 -8.13 -5.68 -13.81
C LYS A 166 -8.06 -7.06 -13.16
N THR A 167 -7.23 -7.93 -13.70
CA THR A 167 -7.13 -9.33 -13.25
C THR A 167 -6.78 -9.44 -11.76
N PRO A 168 -5.80 -8.71 -11.20
CA PRO A 168 -5.55 -8.73 -9.76
C PRO A 168 -6.75 -8.28 -8.92
N VAL A 169 -7.54 -7.33 -9.43
CA VAL A 169 -8.74 -6.85 -8.72
C VAL A 169 -9.82 -7.94 -8.64
N TYR A 170 -10.02 -8.72 -9.69
CA TYR A 170 -10.96 -9.83 -9.66
C TYR A 170 -10.59 -10.89 -8.60
N PHE A 171 -9.31 -11.21 -8.47
CA PHE A 171 -8.84 -12.14 -7.43
C PHE A 171 -8.90 -11.53 -6.03
N LEU A 172 -8.67 -10.23 -5.88
CA LEU A 172 -8.87 -9.52 -4.63
C LEU A 172 -10.34 -9.55 -4.20
N LEU A 173 -11.26 -9.29 -5.14
CA LEU A 173 -12.70 -9.33 -4.89
C LEU A 173 -13.14 -10.74 -4.47
N LEU A 174 -12.66 -11.77 -5.17
CA LEU A 174 -12.92 -13.17 -4.82
C LEU A 174 -12.41 -13.48 -3.41
N SER A 175 -11.17 -13.08 -3.08
CA SER A 175 -10.60 -13.26 -1.75
C SER A 175 -11.46 -12.59 -0.68
N SER A 176 -11.90 -11.35 -0.92
CA SER A 176 -12.71 -10.60 0.05
C SER A 176 -14.07 -11.23 0.31
N LEU A 177 -14.74 -11.71 -0.74
CA LEU A 177 -16.04 -12.41 -0.60
C LEU A 177 -15.88 -13.73 0.14
N MET A 178 -14.83 -14.50 -0.18
CA MET A 178 -14.53 -15.75 0.51
C MET A 178 -14.18 -15.53 1.98
N ASN A 179 -13.40 -14.47 2.27
CA ASN A 179 -13.01 -14.13 3.62
C ASN A 179 -14.24 -13.87 4.50
N ILE A 180 -15.20 -13.04 4.06
CA ILE A 180 -16.43 -12.76 4.79
C ILE A 180 -17.18 -14.06 5.12
N GLY A 181 -17.31 -14.97 4.14
CA GLY A 181 -17.96 -16.27 4.36
C GLY A 181 -17.20 -17.15 5.36
N LEU A 182 -15.88 -17.18 5.26
CA LEU A 182 -15.01 -17.95 6.15
C LEU A 182 -14.95 -17.35 7.56
N ASP A 183 -15.06 -16.04 7.73
CA ASP A 183 -15.15 -15.40 9.06
C ASP A 183 -16.36 -15.92 9.82
N PHE A 184 -17.54 -15.89 9.19
CA PHE A 184 -18.73 -16.47 9.82
C PHE A 184 -18.59 -17.96 10.10
N PHE A 185 -17.98 -18.71 9.19
CA PHE A 185 -17.78 -20.14 9.37
C PHE A 185 -16.82 -20.45 10.53
N THR A 186 -15.66 -19.77 10.58
CA THR A 186 -14.65 -20.01 11.64
C THR A 186 -15.14 -19.55 13.02
N ILE A 187 -15.90 -18.47 13.09
CA ILE A 187 -16.41 -17.92 14.36
C ILE A 187 -17.64 -18.70 14.84
N LEU A 188 -18.66 -18.85 13.98
CA LEU A 188 -19.97 -19.36 14.41
C LEU A 188 -20.07 -20.89 14.36
N VAL A 189 -19.39 -21.54 13.39
CA VAL A 189 -19.48 -22.99 13.22
C VAL A 189 -18.34 -23.71 13.94
N LEU A 190 -17.10 -23.22 13.77
CA LEU A 190 -15.94 -23.84 14.39
C LEU A 190 -15.67 -23.33 15.81
N GLY A 191 -16.33 -22.25 16.25
CA GLY A 191 -16.12 -21.67 17.58
C GLY A 191 -14.69 -21.16 17.81
N MET A 192 -13.96 -20.85 16.75
CA MET A 192 -12.62 -20.30 16.86
C MET A 192 -12.71 -18.86 17.35
N GLY A 193 -11.95 -18.53 18.39
CA GLY A 193 -11.88 -17.17 18.88
C GLY A 193 -11.26 -16.19 17.86
N VAL A 194 -10.45 -15.28 18.35
CA VAL A 194 -9.84 -14.20 17.54
C VAL A 194 -8.94 -14.72 16.40
N GLY A 195 -8.38 -15.93 16.54
CA GLY A 195 -7.60 -16.59 15.48
C GLY A 195 -8.44 -17.01 14.26
N GLY A 196 -9.77 -17.14 14.40
CA GLY A 196 -10.67 -17.52 13.28
C GLY A 196 -10.63 -16.55 12.11
N PRO A 197 -10.91 -15.27 12.30
CA PRO A 197 -10.80 -14.25 11.25
C PRO A 197 -9.42 -14.17 10.61
N ALA A 198 -8.35 -14.30 11.39
CA ALA A 198 -6.99 -14.35 10.85
C ALA A 198 -6.80 -15.55 9.91
N LEU A 199 -7.28 -16.74 10.32
CA LEU A 199 -7.23 -17.95 9.50
C LEU A 199 -8.07 -17.80 8.23
N ALA A 200 -9.27 -17.22 8.33
CA ALA A 200 -10.14 -16.93 7.20
C ALA A 200 -9.43 -16.02 6.18
N THR A 201 -8.73 -14.98 6.63
CA THR A 201 -7.94 -14.09 5.80
C THR A 201 -6.83 -14.84 5.08
N VAL A 202 -6.05 -15.66 5.77
CA VAL A 202 -4.95 -16.42 5.16
C VAL A 202 -5.46 -17.46 4.16
N ILE A 203 -6.53 -18.18 4.47
CA ILE A 203 -7.10 -19.19 3.57
C ILE A 203 -7.67 -18.53 2.31
N SER A 204 -8.48 -17.48 2.44
CA SER A 204 -9.10 -16.80 1.30
C SER A 204 -8.07 -16.19 0.37
N GLN A 205 -7.04 -15.57 0.93
CA GLN A 205 -5.91 -15.03 0.17
C GLN A 205 -5.10 -16.14 -0.50
N GLY A 206 -4.90 -17.29 0.18
CA GLY A 206 -4.20 -18.45 -0.34
C GLY A 206 -4.91 -19.06 -1.54
N ILE A 207 -6.20 -19.28 -1.46
CA ILE A 207 -7.01 -19.81 -2.57
C ILE A 207 -6.95 -18.83 -3.74
N SER A 208 -7.13 -17.53 -3.49
CA SER A 208 -7.05 -16.51 -4.53
C SER A 208 -5.67 -16.45 -5.18
N ALA A 209 -4.58 -16.60 -4.41
CA ALA A 209 -3.23 -16.65 -4.93
C ALA A 209 -3.01 -17.86 -5.85
N VAL A 210 -3.47 -19.04 -5.46
CA VAL A 210 -3.38 -20.25 -6.28
C VAL A 210 -4.20 -20.12 -7.57
N LEU A 211 -5.42 -19.62 -7.48
CA LEU A 211 -6.27 -19.38 -8.64
C LEU A 211 -5.66 -18.31 -9.58
N CYS A 212 -5.09 -17.25 -9.01
CA CYS A 212 -4.36 -16.23 -9.77
C CYS A 212 -3.15 -16.83 -10.52
N LEU A 213 -2.39 -17.72 -9.85
CA LEU A 213 -1.27 -18.42 -10.47
C LEU A 213 -1.73 -19.31 -11.64
N ILE A 214 -2.78 -20.10 -11.44
CA ILE A 214 -3.35 -20.96 -12.49
C ILE A 214 -3.83 -20.10 -13.67
N TYR A 215 -4.51 -19.00 -13.38
CA TYR A 215 -4.97 -18.05 -14.39
C TYR A 215 -3.79 -17.46 -15.16
N MET A 216 -2.75 -17.00 -14.44
CA MET A 216 -1.54 -16.45 -15.04
C MET A 216 -0.86 -17.43 -15.99
N ILE A 217 -0.69 -18.68 -15.58
CA ILE A 217 -0.09 -19.73 -16.43
C ILE A 217 -0.92 -19.97 -17.69
N ARG A 218 -2.27 -19.95 -17.60
CA ARG A 218 -3.15 -20.24 -18.72
C ARG A 218 -3.31 -19.08 -19.71
N HIS A 219 -3.34 -17.85 -19.21
CA HIS A 219 -3.74 -16.67 -20.01
C HIS A 219 -2.59 -15.77 -20.45
N TYR A 220 -1.38 -15.95 -19.86
CA TYR A 220 -0.20 -15.17 -20.22
C TYR A 220 0.94 -16.05 -20.79
N PRO A 221 0.84 -16.51 -22.06
CA PRO A 221 1.87 -17.35 -22.68
C PRO A 221 3.25 -16.68 -22.68
N ILE A 222 3.30 -15.34 -22.68
CA ILE A 222 4.52 -14.54 -22.64
C ILE A 222 5.37 -14.82 -21.37
N LEU A 223 4.74 -15.29 -20.29
CA LEU A 223 5.38 -15.66 -19.02
C LEU A 223 5.82 -17.13 -18.96
N HIS A 224 5.53 -17.94 -20.00
CA HIS A 224 5.95 -19.33 -20.01
C HIS A 224 7.47 -19.42 -20.04
N MET A 225 8.02 -19.99 -18.97
CA MET A 225 9.46 -20.14 -18.79
C MET A 225 10.04 -21.13 -19.81
N LYS A 226 11.19 -20.77 -20.40
CA LYS A 226 11.97 -21.64 -21.26
C LYS A 226 13.12 -22.29 -20.47
N ASN A 227 13.72 -23.33 -21.05
CA ASN A 227 14.81 -24.05 -20.42
C ASN A 227 15.96 -23.09 -20.04
N GLY A 228 16.37 -23.16 -18.77
CA GLY A 228 17.45 -22.34 -18.23
C GLY A 228 17.04 -20.97 -17.65
N GLU A 229 15.80 -20.51 -17.88
CA GLU A 229 15.32 -19.23 -17.35
C GLU A 229 14.99 -19.28 -15.85
N TRP A 230 14.82 -20.45 -15.26
CA TRP A 230 14.57 -20.68 -13.84
C TRP A 230 15.82 -20.55 -12.93
N LYS A 231 17.02 -20.50 -13.53
CA LYS A 231 18.25 -20.47 -12.74
C LYS A 231 18.39 -19.16 -11.98
N PRO A 232 18.68 -19.20 -10.66
CA PRO A 232 18.97 -18.01 -9.89
C PRO A 232 20.18 -17.27 -10.46
N ASP A 233 20.07 -15.96 -10.63
CA ASP A 233 21.13 -15.07 -11.09
C ASP A 233 21.40 -14.00 -10.04
N GLY A 234 22.63 -13.97 -9.50
CA GLY A 234 23.01 -13.05 -8.42
C GLY A 234 22.89 -11.57 -8.79
N ARG A 235 23.09 -11.21 -10.06
CA ARG A 235 22.94 -9.82 -10.53
C ARG A 235 21.46 -9.43 -10.54
N MET A 236 20.59 -10.32 -11.03
CA MET A 236 19.16 -10.08 -11.04
C MET A 236 18.59 -10.04 -9.63
N LEU A 237 19.00 -10.96 -8.75
CA LEU A 237 18.63 -10.94 -7.33
C LEU A 237 19.06 -9.63 -6.66
N GLY A 238 20.29 -9.16 -6.92
CA GLY A 238 20.79 -7.87 -6.42
C GLY A 238 19.94 -6.69 -6.91
N THR A 239 19.54 -6.70 -8.19
CA THR A 239 18.64 -5.67 -8.74
C THR A 239 17.27 -5.70 -8.07
N LEU A 240 16.68 -6.88 -7.89
CA LEU A 240 15.39 -7.05 -7.21
C LEU A 240 15.47 -6.57 -5.75
N CYS A 241 16.53 -6.92 -5.01
CA CYS A 241 16.75 -6.45 -3.65
C CYS A 241 16.89 -4.93 -3.58
N SER A 242 17.64 -4.31 -4.52
CA SER A 242 17.82 -2.86 -4.57
C SER A 242 16.52 -2.08 -4.86
N MET A 243 15.53 -2.74 -5.43
CA MET A 243 14.18 -2.18 -5.64
C MET A 243 13.22 -2.54 -4.51
N GLY A 244 13.16 -3.82 -4.15
CA GLY A 244 12.17 -4.34 -3.21
C GLY A 244 12.41 -3.91 -1.77
N ILE A 245 13.65 -3.99 -1.28
CA ILE A 245 13.96 -3.62 0.11
C ILE A 245 13.64 -2.15 0.39
N PRO A 246 14.06 -1.18 -0.43
CA PRO A 246 13.69 0.21 -0.23
C PRO A 246 12.18 0.46 -0.22
N MET A 247 11.45 -0.18 -1.13
CA MET A 247 10.00 -0.03 -1.20
C MET A 247 9.29 -0.67 0.00
N GLY A 248 9.78 -1.81 0.49
CA GLY A 248 9.29 -2.42 1.71
C GLY A 248 9.55 -1.55 2.94
N LEU A 249 10.79 -1.06 3.11
CA LEU A 249 11.18 -0.18 4.22
C LEU A 249 10.40 1.14 4.23
N GLN A 250 10.01 1.67 3.09
CA GLN A 250 9.16 2.86 3.01
C GLN A 250 7.86 2.67 3.80
N TYR A 251 7.16 1.53 3.64
CA TYR A 251 5.94 1.24 4.40
C TYR A 251 6.21 1.14 5.90
N SER A 252 7.30 0.49 6.28
CA SER A 252 7.68 0.36 7.69
C SER A 252 8.02 1.72 8.33
N ILE A 253 8.73 2.59 7.63
CA ILE A 253 9.07 3.94 8.09
C ILE A 253 7.80 4.81 8.23
N THR A 254 6.88 4.70 7.27
CA THR A 254 5.59 5.39 7.35
C THR A 254 4.77 4.92 8.56
N ALA A 255 4.79 3.61 8.84
CA ALA A 255 4.14 3.04 10.03
C ALA A 255 4.73 3.62 11.32
N ILE A 256 6.07 3.69 11.45
CA ILE A 256 6.75 4.28 12.61
C ILE A 256 6.34 5.75 12.79
N GLY A 257 6.33 6.54 11.72
CA GLY A 257 5.89 7.94 11.77
C GLY A 257 4.43 8.09 12.25
N SER A 258 3.55 7.17 11.88
CA SER A 258 2.17 7.15 12.34
C SER A 258 2.05 6.79 13.82
N VAL A 259 2.85 5.85 14.31
CA VAL A 259 2.91 5.49 15.74
C VAL A 259 3.39 6.65 16.59
N VAL A 260 4.42 7.36 16.15
CA VAL A 260 4.93 8.57 16.86
C VAL A 260 3.84 9.63 16.97
N LEU A 261 3.11 9.90 15.87
CA LEU A 261 2.01 10.86 15.91
C LEU A 261 0.88 10.38 16.82
N GLN A 262 0.52 9.08 16.77
CA GLN A 262 -0.52 8.52 17.62
C GLN A 262 -0.17 8.66 19.11
N THR A 263 1.11 8.45 19.48
CA THR A 263 1.59 8.65 20.86
C THR A 263 1.36 10.09 21.31
N ALA A 264 1.66 11.06 20.46
CA ALA A 264 1.42 12.47 20.76
C ALA A 264 -0.09 12.79 20.90
N VAL A 265 -0.92 12.22 20.01
CA VAL A 265 -2.38 12.39 20.09
C VAL A 265 -2.97 11.76 21.35
N ASN A 266 -2.43 10.62 21.80
CA ASN A 266 -2.86 9.95 23.02
C ASN A 266 -2.69 10.85 24.27
N SER A 267 -1.67 11.69 24.30
CA SER A 267 -1.46 12.65 25.40
C SER A 267 -2.53 13.74 25.48
N LEU A 268 -3.30 13.96 24.42
CA LEU A 268 -4.39 14.95 24.38
C LEU A 268 -5.73 14.42 24.91
N GLY A 269 -5.78 13.15 25.31
CA GLY A 269 -6.98 12.52 25.87
C GLY A 269 -7.88 11.82 24.89
N SER A 270 -8.87 11.10 25.41
CA SER A 270 -9.72 10.17 24.65
C SER A 270 -10.52 10.80 23.51
N MET A 271 -10.99 12.03 23.68
CA MET A 271 -11.74 12.76 22.64
C MET A 271 -10.88 13.06 21.42
N ALA A 272 -9.61 13.46 21.61
CA ALA A 272 -8.68 13.68 20.52
C ALA A 272 -8.33 12.37 19.80
N VAL A 273 -8.11 11.29 20.55
CA VAL A 273 -7.87 9.94 20.00
C VAL A 273 -9.05 9.47 19.18
N ALA A 274 -10.27 9.59 19.68
CA ALA A 274 -11.48 9.21 18.95
C ALA A 274 -11.64 10.01 17.66
N ALA A 275 -11.39 11.33 17.71
CA ALA A 275 -11.48 12.20 16.54
C ALA A 275 -10.44 11.85 15.47
N VAL A 276 -9.17 11.66 15.83
CA VAL A 276 -8.09 11.28 14.89
C VAL A 276 -8.33 9.89 14.32
N SER A 277 -8.72 8.93 15.15
CA SER A 277 -8.99 7.55 14.71
C SER A 277 -10.13 7.50 13.70
N THR A 278 -11.25 8.18 13.97
CA THR A 278 -12.38 8.25 13.05
C THR A 278 -12.01 9.01 11.77
N GLY A 279 -11.37 10.17 11.91
CA GLY A 279 -10.90 10.96 10.77
C GLY A 279 -9.93 10.19 9.88
N SER A 280 -9.02 9.42 10.47
CA SER A 280 -8.07 8.57 9.73
C SER A 280 -8.78 7.47 8.94
N LYS A 281 -9.79 6.80 9.50
CA LYS A 281 -10.59 5.79 8.79
C LYS A 281 -11.29 6.39 7.57
N VAL A 282 -11.91 7.56 7.72
CA VAL A 282 -12.51 8.29 6.60
C VAL A 282 -11.46 8.67 5.57
N SER A 283 -10.31 9.22 6.01
CA SER A 283 -9.22 9.63 5.12
C SER A 283 -8.68 8.47 4.29
N MET A 284 -8.62 7.24 4.82
CA MET A 284 -8.16 6.07 4.06
C MET A 284 -8.98 5.85 2.78
N PHE A 285 -10.29 6.02 2.82
CA PHE A 285 -11.13 5.93 1.61
C PHE A 285 -10.81 7.04 0.60
N PHE A 286 -10.62 8.26 1.07
CA PHE A 286 -10.29 9.41 0.22
C PHE A 286 -8.84 9.37 -0.30
N CYS A 287 -7.95 8.61 0.33
CA CYS A 287 -6.57 8.43 -0.12
C CYS A 287 -6.43 7.35 -1.21
N CYS A 288 -7.37 6.40 -1.33
CA CYS A 288 -7.30 5.32 -2.33
C CYS A 288 -7.03 5.78 -3.77
N PRO A 289 -7.60 6.89 -4.29
CA PRO A 289 -7.29 7.37 -5.63
C PRO A 289 -5.84 7.80 -5.81
N PHE A 290 -5.20 8.38 -4.79
CA PHE A 290 -3.79 8.75 -4.85
C PHE A 290 -2.89 7.52 -4.90
N ASP A 291 -3.21 6.48 -4.12
CA ASP A 291 -2.49 5.21 -4.12
C ASP A 291 -2.64 4.49 -5.46
N ALA A 292 -3.85 4.54 -6.05
CA ALA A 292 -4.10 3.98 -7.38
C ALA A 292 -3.32 4.71 -8.48
N LEU A 293 -3.26 6.04 -8.43
CA LEU A 293 -2.44 6.84 -9.35
C LEU A 293 -0.96 6.54 -9.15
N GLY A 294 -0.49 6.44 -7.91
CA GLY A 294 0.90 6.07 -7.60
C GLY A 294 1.27 4.73 -8.20
N GLY A 295 0.53 3.65 -7.87
CA GLY A 295 0.78 2.32 -8.42
C GLY A 295 0.71 2.25 -9.95
N THR A 296 -0.18 3.04 -10.55
CA THR A 296 -0.27 3.20 -12.01
C THR A 296 1.01 3.82 -12.56
N MET A 297 1.52 4.87 -11.92
CA MET A 297 2.72 5.57 -12.38
C MET A 297 3.99 4.72 -12.22
N ALA A 298 4.07 3.85 -11.22
CA ALA A 298 5.18 2.90 -11.10
C ALA A 298 5.26 1.98 -12.33
N THR A 299 4.13 1.41 -12.75
CA THR A 299 4.07 0.54 -13.93
C THR A 299 4.28 1.32 -15.23
N TYR A 300 3.60 2.46 -15.38
CA TYR A 300 3.70 3.32 -16.56
C TYR A 300 5.13 3.81 -16.77
N ALA A 301 5.77 4.36 -15.73
CA ALA A 301 7.15 4.82 -15.80
C ALA A 301 8.11 3.64 -16.08
N GLY A 302 7.93 2.50 -15.42
CA GLY A 302 8.73 1.30 -15.63
C GLY A 302 8.73 0.85 -17.10
N GLN A 303 7.55 0.69 -17.70
CA GLN A 303 7.47 0.32 -19.12
C GLN A 303 8.08 1.36 -20.06
N ASN A 304 7.82 2.66 -19.84
CA ASN A 304 8.32 3.73 -20.70
C ASN A 304 9.85 3.93 -20.56
N VAL A 305 10.41 3.76 -19.37
CA VAL A 305 11.87 3.76 -19.17
C VAL A 305 12.51 2.55 -19.86
N GLY A 306 11.91 1.36 -19.74
CA GLY A 306 12.36 0.17 -20.48
C GLY A 306 12.38 0.41 -22.00
N ALA A 307 11.36 1.07 -22.53
CA ALA A 307 11.25 1.45 -23.93
C ALA A 307 12.13 2.65 -24.32
N LYS A 308 12.90 3.24 -23.38
CA LYS A 308 13.71 4.46 -23.56
C LYS A 308 12.89 5.70 -23.96
N LYS A 309 11.61 5.76 -23.60
CA LYS A 309 10.69 6.86 -23.94
C LYS A 309 10.56 7.85 -22.77
N LEU A 310 11.63 8.57 -22.44
CA LEU A 310 11.66 9.46 -21.27
C LEU A 310 10.67 10.63 -21.34
N ASP A 311 10.39 11.15 -22.54
CA ASP A 311 9.40 12.23 -22.68
C ASP A 311 7.99 11.75 -22.32
N ARG A 312 7.67 10.48 -22.61
CA ARG A 312 6.39 9.90 -22.19
C ARG A 312 6.27 9.76 -20.66
N VAL A 313 7.38 9.54 -19.96
CA VAL A 313 7.39 9.56 -18.49
C VAL A 313 6.97 10.94 -17.97
N LYS A 314 7.48 12.04 -18.58
CA LYS A 314 7.07 13.41 -18.23
C LYS A 314 5.60 13.69 -18.56
N GLU A 315 5.15 13.26 -19.75
CA GLU A 315 3.75 13.41 -20.16
C GLU A 315 2.81 12.65 -19.21
N GLY A 316 3.17 11.42 -18.84
CA GLY A 316 2.44 10.62 -17.85
C GLY A 316 2.40 11.28 -16.48
N LEU A 317 3.54 11.81 -16.01
CA LEU A 317 3.60 12.56 -14.75
C LEU A 317 2.66 13.77 -14.76
N LYS A 318 2.65 14.56 -15.85
CA LYS A 318 1.73 15.69 -16.00
C LYS A 318 0.26 15.22 -16.00
N ALA A 319 -0.05 14.17 -16.74
CA ALA A 319 -1.40 13.62 -16.82
C ALA A 319 -1.89 13.10 -15.46
N ALA A 320 -1.09 12.31 -14.76
CA ALA A 320 -1.42 11.79 -13.43
C ALA A 320 -1.55 12.91 -12.39
N SER A 321 -0.66 13.92 -12.43
CA SER A 321 -0.75 15.08 -11.56
C SER A 321 -2.04 15.88 -11.80
N LEU A 322 -2.44 16.08 -13.05
CA LEU A 322 -3.68 16.77 -13.38
C LEU A 322 -4.91 16.00 -12.85
N ILE A 323 -4.96 14.68 -13.05
CA ILE A 323 -6.03 13.83 -12.49
C ILE A 323 -6.08 13.95 -10.98
N GLY A 324 -4.93 13.86 -10.32
CA GLY A 324 -4.84 13.95 -8.86
C GLY A 324 -5.23 15.32 -8.31
N ILE A 325 -4.85 16.42 -8.99
CA ILE A 325 -5.24 17.78 -8.61
C ILE A 325 -6.76 17.96 -8.73
N ILE A 326 -7.36 17.52 -9.85
CA ILE A 326 -8.83 17.59 -10.03
C ILE A 326 -9.53 16.81 -8.91
N TYR A 327 -9.07 15.60 -8.64
CA TYR A 327 -9.62 14.78 -7.55
C TYR A 327 -9.41 15.45 -6.18
N SER A 328 -8.24 16.05 -5.92
CA SER A 328 -7.96 16.74 -4.66
C SER A 328 -8.96 17.87 -4.37
N VAL A 329 -9.30 18.65 -5.40
CA VAL A 329 -10.30 19.74 -5.28
C VAL A 329 -11.68 19.15 -5.00
N ILE A 330 -12.09 18.11 -5.72
CA ILE A 330 -13.37 17.43 -5.51
C ILE A 330 -13.45 16.86 -4.08
N ALA A 331 -12.42 16.13 -3.65
CA ALA A 331 -12.36 15.54 -2.31
C ALA A 331 -12.39 16.61 -1.20
N PHE A 332 -11.66 17.72 -1.39
CA PHE A 332 -11.70 18.85 -0.46
C PHE A 332 -13.11 19.45 -0.34
N VAL A 333 -13.78 19.69 -1.45
CA VAL A 333 -15.16 20.23 -1.44
C VAL A 333 -16.11 19.27 -0.72
N ILE A 334 -16.02 17.96 -1.01
CA ILE A 334 -16.86 16.95 -0.34
C ILE A 334 -16.59 16.92 1.16
N LEU A 335 -15.33 16.93 1.60
CA LEU A 335 -14.98 16.86 3.01
C LEU A 335 -15.24 18.19 3.75
N PHE A 336 -15.10 19.33 3.07
CA PHE A 336 -15.38 20.63 3.65
C PHE A 336 -16.87 20.79 4.02
N PHE A 337 -17.76 20.44 3.10
CA PHE A 337 -19.22 20.54 3.33
C PHE A 337 -19.80 19.29 4.00
N GLY A 338 -19.25 18.11 3.71
CA GLY A 338 -19.78 16.81 4.14
C GLY A 338 -19.11 16.22 5.38
N GLY A 339 -17.95 16.74 5.81
CA GLY A 339 -17.13 16.11 6.85
C GLY A 339 -17.87 15.84 8.16
N LYS A 340 -18.73 16.75 8.60
CA LYS A 340 -19.59 16.55 9.79
C LYS A 340 -20.62 15.43 9.59
N TYR A 341 -21.24 15.38 8.42
CA TYR A 341 -22.23 14.35 8.09
C TYR A 341 -21.59 12.97 7.94
N ILE A 342 -20.39 12.93 7.39
CA ILE A 342 -19.62 11.68 7.28
C ILE A 342 -19.22 11.18 8.69
N ALA A 343 -18.86 12.06 9.61
CA ALA A 343 -18.55 11.69 11.00
C ALA A 343 -19.77 11.05 11.71
N LEU A 344 -21.00 11.46 11.40
CA LEU A 344 -22.23 10.86 11.93
C LEU A 344 -22.45 9.39 11.51
N LEU A 345 -21.74 8.90 10.52
CA LEU A 345 -21.76 7.46 10.18
C LEU A 345 -21.01 6.61 11.21
N PHE A 346 -20.16 7.21 12.03
CA PHE A 346 -19.29 6.52 12.97
C PHE A 346 -19.60 6.82 14.44
N MET A 347 -20.42 7.83 14.73
CA MET A 347 -20.73 8.25 16.10
C MET A 347 -22.12 8.91 16.20
N ASP A 348 -22.64 8.93 17.41
CA ASP A 348 -23.96 9.49 17.69
C ASP A 348 -23.96 11.03 17.59
N ALA A 349 -25.09 11.60 17.23
CA ALA A 349 -25.23 13.03 16.96
C ALA A 349 -25.08 13.92 18.21
N ASP A 350 -25.18 13.37 19.41
CA ASP A 350 -24.98 14.07 20.70
C ASP A 350 -23.50 14.36 20.97
N GLN A 351 -22.55 13.65 20.32
CA GLN A 351 -21.12 13.83 20.47
C GLN A 351 -20.58 15.01 19.63
N THR A 352 -21.21 16.17 19.74
CA THR A 352 -20.93 17.33 18.88
C THR A 352 -19.49 17.81 18.90
N GLU A 353 -18.80 17.72 20.05
CA GLU A 353 -17.40 18.15 20.17
C GLU A 353 -16.46 17.21 19.35
N ILE A 354 -16.66 15.89 19.46
CA ILE A 354 -15.84 14.94 18.72
C ILE A 354 -16.11 15.08 17.22
N ILE A 355 -17.38 15.23 16.80
CA ILE A 355 -17.77 15.50 15.41
C ILE A 355 -17.06 16.75 14.88
N GLY A 356 -17.01 17.83 15.67
CA GLY A 356 -16.30 19.06 15.32
C GLY A 356 -14.79 18.83 15.12
N ARG A 357 -14.16 18.05 15.98
CA ARG A 357 -12.73 17.68 15.87
C ARG A 357 -12.45 16.77 14.67
N VAL A 358 -13.34 15.80 14.37
CA VAL A 358 -13.25 14.97 13.16
C VAL A 358 -13.31 15.83 11.91
N ALA A 359 -14.29 16.75 11.84
CA ALA A 359 -14.42 17.66 10.71
C ALA A 359 -13.16 18.54 10.55
N MET A 360 -12.62 19.08 11.65
CA MET A 360 -11.38 19.86 11.63
C MET A 360 -10.20 19.03 11.10
N PHE A 361 -10.05 17.79 11.54
CA PHE A 361 -9.02 16.87 11.07
C PHE A 361 -9.16 16.58 9.57
N LEU A 362 -10.38 16.27 9.10
CA LEU A 362 -10.64 15.98 7.69
C LEU A 362 -10.40 17.19 6.80
N ILE A 363 -10.85 18.37 7.21
CA ILE A 363 -10.60 19.62 6.47
C ILE A 363 -9.11 19.94 6.44
N GLY A 364 -8.41 19.87 7.58
CA GLY A 364 -6.97 20.11 7.66
C GLY A 364 -6.17 19.21 6.73
N ASN A 365 -6.50 17.92 6.68
CA ASN A 365 -5.83 16.98 5.76
C ASN A 365 -6.20 17.25 4.29
N SER A 366 -7.49 17.42 3.98
CA SER A 366 -7.96 17.55 2.59
C SER A 366 -7.51 18.83 1.90
N MET A 367 -7.28 19.92 2.64
CA MET A 367 -6.66 21.15 2.11
C MET A 367 -5.30 20.89 1.44
N PHE A 368 -4.61 19.84 1.86
CA PHE A 368 -3.28 19.50 1.37
C PHE A 368 -3.24 18.22 0.52
N TYR A 369 -4.34 17.81 -0.08
CA TYR A 369 -4.40 16.67 -0.98
C TYR A 369 -3.66 16.92 -2.31
N ILE A 370 -3.41 18.18 -2.69
CA ILE A 370 -2.54 18.49 -3.84
C ILE A 370 -1.09 18.06 -3.55
N PRO A 371 -0.43 18.44 -2.44
CA PRO A 371 0.83 17.83 -2.03
C PRO A 371 0.79 16.30 -1.97
N LEU A 372 -0.25 15.70 -1.41
CA LEU A 372 -0.41 14.24 -1.38
C LEU A 372 -0.41 13.62 -2.80
N THR A 373 -1.02 14.31 -3.78
CA THR A 373 -0.95 13.91 -5.19
C THR A 373 0.50 13.81 -5.66
N PHE A 374 1.29 14.87 -5.43
CA PHE A 374 2.69 14.89 -5.86
C PHE A 374 3.53 13.85 -5.12
N VAL A 375 3.36 13.71 -3.80
CA VAL A 375 4.03 12.64 -3.04
C VAL A 375 3.81 11.28 -3.69
N ASN A 376 2.56 10.90 -3.97
CA ASN A 376 2.27 9.60 -4.57
C ASN A 376 2.77 9.52 -6.02
N VAL A 377 2.36 10.45 -6.87
CA VAL A 377 2.64 10.39 -8.31
C VAL A 377 4.14 10.48 -8.59
N VAL A 378 4.86 11.42 -7.96
CA VAL A 378 6.31 11.61 -8.18
C VAL A 378 7.12 10.47 -7.58
N ARG A 379 6.83 10.07 -6.34
CA ARG A 379 7.52 8.96 -5.65
C ARG A 379 7.46 7.67 -6.46
N PHE A 380 6.27 7.25 -6.84
CA PHE A 380 6.09 6.02 -7.59
C PHE A 380 6.63 6.11 -9.02
N THR A 381 6.65 7.31 -9.63
CA THR A 381 7.35 7.52 -10.91
C THR A 381 8.85 7.30 -10.75
N ILE A 382 9.49 7.88 -9.72
CA ILE A 382 10.91 7.69 -9.42
C ILE A 382 11.21 6.20 -9.18
N GLN A 383 10.36 5.48 -8.45
CA GLN A 383 10.48 4.05 -8.23
C GLN A 383 10.40 3.28 -9.56
N GLY A 384 9.40 3.57 -10.40
CA GLY A 384 9.25 2.98 -11.73
C GLY A 384 10.44 3.24 -12.65
N MET A 385 11.10 4.40 -12.50
CA MET A 385 12.35 4.71 -13.19
C MET A 385 13.55 3.88 -12.70
N GLY A 386 13.43 3.13 -11.59
CA GLY A 386 14.47 2.29 -11.05
C GLY A 386 15.28 2.91 -9.90
N PHE A 387 14.82 4.00 -9.31
CA PHE A 387 15.53 4.72 -8.23
C PHE A 387 14.80 4.60 -6.89
N SER A 388 14.51 3.37 -6.45
CA SER A 388 13.69 3.13 -5.24
C SER A 388 14.30 3.65 -3.93
N THR A 389 15.61 3.86 -3.86
CA THR A 389 16.27 4.41 -2.66
C THR A 389 15.74 5.80 -2.29
N PHE A 390 15.35 6.63 -3.26
CA PHE A 390 14.74 7.93 -2.99
C PHE A 390 13.39 7.82 -2.26
N ALA A 391 12.71 6.69 -2.37
CA ALA A 391 11.47 6.44 -1.65
C ALA A 391 11.69 6.33 -0.13
N ILE A 392 12.79 5.68 0.30
CA ILE A 392 13.16 5.64 1.73
C ILE A 392 13.41 7.05 2.24
N LEU A 393 14.21 7.84 1.52
CA LEU A 393 14.55 9.19 1.94
C LEU A 393 13.31 10.08 2.07
N ALA A 394 12.36 9.96 1.13
CA ALA A 394 11.07 10.65 1.25
C ALA A 394 10.28 10.18 2.49
N GLY A 395 10.27 8.87 2.78
CA GLY A 395 9.66 8.32 3.98
C GLY A 395 10.30 8.85 5.27
N VAL A 396 11.64 9.00 5.28
CA VAL A 396 12.36 9.61 6.41
C VAL A 396 11.97 11.09 6.58
N CYS A 397 11.82 11.85 5.50
CA CYS A 397 11.33 13.23 5.55
C CYS A 397 9.91 13.30 6.15
N GLU A 398 9.01 12.39 5.75
CA GLU A 398 7.67 12.30 6.33
C GLU A 398 7.70 11.95 7.83
N MET A 399 8.52 10.97 8.21
CA MET A 399 8.67 10.57 9.61
C MET A 399 9.23 11.71 10.45
N ALA A 400 10.26 12.43 9.96
CA ALA A 400 10.83 13.58 10.64
C ALA A 400 9.79 14.71 10.83
N ALA A 401 8.98 15.00 9.82
CA ALA A 401 7.93 16.00 9.92
C ALA A 401 6.85 15.61 10.94
N ARG A 402 6.38 14.34 10.93
CA ARG A 402 5.43 13.85 11.92
C ARG A 402 6.01 13.87 13.35
N SER A 403 7.28 13.53 13.49
CA SER A 403 7.98 13.58 14.79
C SER A 403 8.10 15.02 15.30
N LEU A 404 8.43 15.96 14.42
CA LEU A 404 8.47 17.39 14.76
C LEU A 404 7.12 17.87 15.28
N VAL A 405 6.04 17.56 14.54
CA VAL A 405 4.68 17.91 14.97
C VAL A 405 4.34 17.25 16.30
N GLY A 406 4.55 15.93 16.42
CA GLY A 406 4.17 15.15 17.59
C GLY A 406 4.90 15.58 18.86
N PHE A 407 6.21 15.77 18.79
CA PHE A 407 7.02 16.08 19.98
C PHE A 407 7.13 17.58 20.28
N CYS A 408 7.08 18.45 19.28
CA CYS A 408 7.32 19.88 19.48
C CYS A 408 6.02 20.71 19.44
N LEU A 409 5.09 20.42 18.52
CA LEU A 409 3.94 21.28 18.30
C LEU A 409 2.69 20.82 19.06
N VAL A 410 2.41 19.52 19.11
CA VAL A 410 1.24 18.98 19.81
C VAL A 410 1.27 19.29 21.31
N PRO A 411 2.38 19.17 22.05
CA PRO A 411 2.42 19.53 23.48
C PRO A 411 2.15 21.00 23.77
N VAL A 412 2.46 21.90 22.81
CA VAL A 412 2.34 23.35 22.99
C VAL A 412 0.98 23.87 22.52
N PHE A 413 0.50 23.40 21.36
CA PHE A 413 -0.69 23.95 20.69
C PHE A 413 -1.89 22.99 20.68
N GLY A 414 -1.76 21.81 21.31
CA GLY A 414 -2.84 20.85 21.46
C GLY A 414 -3.25 20.13 20.17
N PHE A 415 -4.56 20.00 19.92
CA PHE A 415 -5.12 19.18 18.84
C PHE A 415 -4.86 19.73 17.43
N LEU A 416 -4.81 21.05 17.28
CA LEU A 416 -4.69 21.70 15.96
C LEU A 416 -3.47 21.23 15.15
N PRO A 417 -2.24 21.17 15.71
CA PRO A 417 -1.10 20.65 14.98
C PRO A 417 -1.26 19.18 14.54
N ALA A 418 -1.95 18.36 15.31
CA ALA A 418 -2.19 16.96 14.95
C ALA A 418 -2.99 16.84 13.63
N CYS A 419 -3.89 17.80 13.35
CA CYS A 419 -4.63 17.87 12.08
C CYS A 419 -3.74 18.18 10.87
N PHE A 420 -2.57 18.80 11.09
CA PHE A 420 -1.64 19.19 10.02
C PHE A 420 -0.35 18.35 9.97
N ALA A 421 -0.26 17.32 10.78
CA ALA A 421 0.92 16.44 10.82
C ALA A 421 1.17 15.72 9.50
N SER A 422 0.14 15.13 8.91
CA SER A 422 0.24 14.50 7.59
C SER A 422 0.45 15.53 6.46
N PRO A 423 -0.30 16.64 6.39
CA PRO A 423 -0.01 17.74 5.47
C PRO A 423 1.46 18.20 5.48
N LEU A 424 2.02 18.44 6.65
CA LEU A 424 3.41 18.86 6.77
C LEU A 424 4.38 17.77 6.29
N ALA A 425 4.09 16.51 6.59
CA ALA A 425 4.87 15.37 6.11
C ALA A 425 4.88 15.30 4.57
N TRP A 426 3.75 15.54 3.92
CA TRP A 426 3.65 15.56 2.46
C TRP A 426 4.46 16.71 1.84
N ILE A 427 4.40 17.90 2.41
CA ILE A 427 5.21 19.05 1.95
C ILE A 427 6.70 18.75 2.07
N PHE A 428 7.16 18.16 3.20
CA PHE A 428 8.56 17.79 3.39
C PHE A 428 8.99 16.72 2.38
N ALA A 429 8.14 15.73 2.12
CA ALA A 429 8.41 14.72 1.11
C ALA A 429 8.51 15.32 -0.30
N ASP A 430 7.60 16.22 -0.68
CA ASP A 430 7.60 16.89 -1.99
C ASP A 430 8.82 17.77 -2.19
N ALA A 431 9.24 18.52 -1.16
CA ALA A 431 10.44 19.33 -1.20
C ALA A 431 11.70 18.50 -1.54
N PHE A 432 11.70 17.22 -1.17
CA PHE A 432 12.76 16.27 -1.53
C PHE A 432 12.49 15.59 -2.89
N LEU A 433 11.26 15.09 -3.12
CA LEU A 433 10.94 14.26 -4.28
C LEU A 433 10.97 15.01 -5.61
N ILE A 434 10.55 16.29 -5.62
CA ILE A 434 10.51 17.08 -6.86
C ILE A 434 11.93 17.28 -7.42
N PRO A 435 12.92 17.79 -6.66
CA PRO A 435 14.31 17.84 -7.13
C PRO A 435 14.89 16.47 -7.48
N ALA A 436 14.57 15.43 -6.69
CA ALA A 436 15.02 14.06 -6.94
C ALA A 436 14.53 13.53 -8.30
N PHE A 437 13.30 13.85 -8.70
CA PHE A 437 12.77 13.45 -10.01
C PHE A 437 13.60 14.04 -11.15
N PHE A 438 13.93 15.34 -11.11
CA PHE A 438 14.75 15.96 -12.14
C PHE A 438 16.17 15.38 -12.17
N HIS A 439 16.75 15.09 -11.00
CA HIS A 439 18.05 14.42 -10.91
C HIS A 439 18.01 13.04 -11.57
N CYS A 440 17.01 12.22 -11.26
CA CYS A 440 16.83 10.88 -11.84
C CYS A 440 16.62 10.95 -13.37
N MET A 441 15.82 11.91 -13.84
CA MET A 441 15.60 12.13 -15.28
C MET A 441 16.89 12.51 -15.99
N LYS A 442 17.69 13.40 -15.42
CA LYS A 442 19.00 13.78 -15.98
C LYS A 442 19.93 12.57 -16.05
N LYS A 443 19.98 11.75 -14.99
CA LYS A 443 20.80 10.53 -14.96
C LYS A 443 20.39 9.53 -16.03
N LEU A 444 19.08 9.33 -16.26
CA LEU A 444 18.59 8.44 -17.31
C LEU A 444 18.89 8.98 -18.71
N LYS A 445 18.77 10.28 -18.96
CA LYS A 445 19.14 10.87 -20.24
C LYS A 445 20.60 10.60 -20.58
N VAL A 446 21.51 10.85 -19.63
CA VAL A 446 22.94 10.54 -19.80
C VAL A 446 23.14 9.05 -20.07
N LEU A 447 22.45 8.15 -19.32
CA LEU A 447 22.57 6.71 -19.51
C LEU A 447 22.10 6.25 -20.90
N PHE A 448 21.10 6.91 -21.47
CA PHE A 448 20.56 6.59 -22.80
C PHE A 448 21.26 7.32 -23.94
N GLY A 449 22.26 8.15 -23.65
CA GLY A 449 23.03 8.90 -24.66
C GLY A 449 22.27 10.12 -25.21
N GLU A 450 21.23 10.59 -24.53
CA GLU A 450 20.55 11.84 -24.88
C GLU A 450 21.29 13.03 -24.27
N ALA A 451 21.28 14.19 -24.94
CA ALA A 451 21.83 15.41 -24.39
C ALA A 451 21.11 15.80 -23.08
N ALA A 452 21.86 16.12 -22.05
CA ALA A 452 21.38 16.37 -20.68
C ALA A 452 20.57 17.68 -20.54
#